data_e90e87c9cad7faf326c5ec2417a99457
#
_entry.id   e90e87c9cad7faf326c5ec2417a99457
#
_cell.length_a   1.000
_cell.length_b   1.000
_cell.length_c   1.000
_cell.angle_alpha   90.00
_cell.angle_beta   90.00
_cell.angle_gamma   90.00
#
_symmetry.space_group_name_H-M   'P 1'
#
loop_
_entity.id
_entity.type
_entity.pdbx_description
1 polymer ?
#
loop_
_entity_poly.entity_id
_entity_poly.type
_entity_poly.pdbx_seq_one_letter_code
_entity_poly.pdbx_strand_id
1 'polypeptide(L)'
;DCLLSRGLGDVYKRQTIIDSQLRNQNYGFESNIIENHDEPRGVSRFLPEYAHTPSGAKMLGTINVLLRGLPFLYQGQEIGMQNAKWNSIDEFDDISTKDQYHVAKEAGLSDEAALEACSKMSRDNARTPMQWTDGENAGFTTGTPWLKVNSNYTDINVKNQEADEHSVLNYYRKLIAIRKSDEYKNLFTYGEFIPVYDDTESIMAFYRKDESKCVLIAANFGKEPASVTLKSQPARILLSTRPDGNVQIDTTSAPKLTLDSCEAVVIEL
;
A
#
# COMPACT_ATOMS: atom_id res chain seq x y z
N ASP A 1 9.24 22.87 4.14
CA ASP A 1 9.72 21.49 3.91
C ASP A 1 8.75 20.37 4.36
N CYS A 2 7.71 20.65 5.11
CA CYS A 2 6.72 19.61 5.46
C CYS A 2 5.62 19.43 4.40
N LEU A 3 5.64 20.18 3.30
CA LEU A 3 4.68 20.08 2.20
C LEU A 3 4.99 18.98 1.18
N LEU A 4 6.17 18.39 1.22
CA LEU A 4 6.51 17.24 0.38
C LEU A 4 6.31 15.96 1.20
N SER A 5 5.08 15.47 1.26
CA SER A 5 4.78 14.09 1.65
C SER A 5 5.47 13.16 0.64
N ARG A 6 6.74 12.88 0.86
CA ARG A 6 7.47 11.87 0.11
C ARG A 6 6.83 10.52 0.43
N GLY A 7 6.42 9.79 -0.58
CA GLY A 7 5.80 8.47 -0.42
C GLY A 7 6.78 7.41 0.12
N LEU A 8 6.35 6.15 0.21
CA LEU A 8 7.23 5.04 0.59
C LEU A 8 8.34 4.75 -0.45
N GLY A 9 8.31 5.39 -1.61
CA GLY A 9 9.47 5.51 -2.49
C GLY A 9 10.64 6.27 -1.86
N ASP A 10 10.40 7.07 -0.80
CA ASP A 10 11.46 7.75 -0.05
C ASP A 10 12.10 6.81 0.98
N VAL A 11 13.40 6.64 0.87
CA VAL A 11 14.23 5.83 1.79
C VAL A 11 14.02 6.22 3.25
N TYR A 12 13.94 7.51 3.55
CA TYR A 12 13.77 8.00 4.92
C TYR A 12 12.45 7.56 5.56
N LYS A 13 11.36 7.48 4.79
CA LYS A 13 10.08 6.97 5.31
C LYS A 13 10.11 5.47 5.56
N ARG A 14 10.72 4.69 4.65
CA ARG A 14 10.91 3.26 4.88
C ARG A 14 11.79 3.03 6.10
N GLN A 15 12.87 3.80 6.25
CA GLN A 15 13.75 3.72 7.42
C GLN A 15 12.98 4.05 8.71
N THR A 16 12.10 5.06 8.71
CA THR A 16 11.26 5.37 9.87
C THR A 16 10.38 4.19 10.29
N ILE A 17 9.79 3.46 9.33
CA ILE A 17 9.01 2.25 9.62
C ILE A 17 9.91 1.16 10.22
N ILE A 18 11.07 0.92 9.62
CA ILE A 18 12.05 -0.08 10.08
C ILE A 18 12.50 0.24 11.51
N ASP A 19 12.88 1.49 11.78
CA ASP A 19 13.33 1.93 13.10
C ASP A 19 12.23 1.79 14.16
N SER A 20 10.97 2.08 13.78
CA SER A 20 9.83 1.91 14.64
C SER A 20 9.61 0.44 15.00
N GLN A 21 9.60 -0.44 14.00
CA GLN A 21 9.47 -1.88 14.20
C GLN A 21 10.58 -2.44 15.11
N LEU A 22 11.84 -2.07 14.87
CA LEU A 22 12.98 -2.51 15.69
C LEU A 22 12.88 -2.02 17.14
N ARG A 23 12.47 -0.77 17.33
CA ARG A 23 12.34 -0.16 18.66
C ARG A 23 11.25 -0.84 19.50
N ASN A 24 10.11 -1.15 18.87
CA ASN A 24 8.91 -1.53 19.59
C ASN A 24 8.69 -3.05 19.68
N GLN A 25 9.37 -3.85 18.85
CA GLN A 25 9.11 -5.30 18.79
C GLN A 25 9.32 -6.05 20.12
N ASN A 26 10.18 -5.54 21.02
CA ASN A 26 10.44 -6.16 22.32
C ASN A 26 9.45 -5.72 23.41
N TYR A 27 8.64 -4.68 23.16
CA TYR A 27 7.74 -4.08 24.14
C TYR A 27 6.26 -4.30 23.84
N GLY A 28 5.90 -4.53 22.58
CA GLY A 28 4.50 -4.68 22.20
C GLY A 28 4.28 -4.87 20.70
N PHE A 29 3.08 -4.50 20.26
CA PHE A 29 2.65 -4.56 18.89
C PHE A 29 2.28 -3.17 18.40
N GLU A 30 2.79 -2.79 17.24
CA GLU A 30 2.38 -1.56 16.57
C GLU A 30 1.05 -1.74 15.84
N SER A 31 0.34 -0.62 15.64
CA SER A 31 -0.79 -0.53 14.72
C SER A 31 -0.25 -0.16 13.34
N ASN A 32 -0.25 -1.14 12.42
CA ASN A 32 0.20 -0.90 11.05
C ASN A 32 -0.97 -0.30 10.25
N ILE A 33 -0.93 1.02 10.01
CA ILE A 33 -2.00 1.78 9.37
C ILE A 33 -1.41 2.56 8.20
N ILE A 34 -1.92 2.33 6.99
CA ILE A 34 -1.56 3.11 5.79
C ILE A 34 -2.71 3.97 5.29
N GLU A 35 -3.95 3.65 5.66
CA GLU A 35 -5.14 4.44 5.35
C GLU A 35 -6.06 4.56 6.57
N ASN A 36 -6.72 5.70 6.69
CA ASN A 36 -7.83 5.94 7.61
C ASN A 36 -8.70 7.10 7.10
N HIS A 37 -9.73 7.46 7.84
CA HIS A 37 -10.67 8.54 7.47
C HIS A 37 -10.10 9.96 7.55
N ASP A 38 -8.89 10.14 8.06
CA ASP A 38 -8.23 11.44 8.22
C ASP A 38 -7.00 11.61 7.31
N GLU A 39 -6.76 10.67 6.41
CA GLU A 39 -5.62 10.67 5.51
C GLU A 39 -6.07 10.41 4.06
N PRO A 40 -5.31 10.85 3.05
CA PRO A 40 -5.58 10.48 1.67
C PRO A 40 -5.48 8.97 1.43
N ARG A 41 -5.96 8.50 0.29
CA ARG A 41 -5.81 7.08 -0.10
C ARG A 41 -4.34 6.66 -0.18
N GLY A 42 -4.01 5.51 0.38
CA GLY A 42 -2.63 5.05 0.55
C GLY A 42 -1.85 4.93 -0.76
N VAL A 43 -2.47 4.40 -1.81
CA VAL A 43 -1.85 4.33 -3.15
C VAL A 43 -1.44 5.72 -3.63
N SER A 44 -2.34 6.71 -3.52
CA SER A 44 -2.07 8.08 -3.98
C SER A 44 -1.11 8.86 -3.08
N ARG A 45 -1.04 8.51 -1.79
CA ARG A 45 -0.19 9.16 -0.81
C ARG A 45 1.23 8.62 -0.80
N PHE A 46 1.37 7.31 -0.85
CA PHE A 46 2.65 6.64 -0.59
C PHE A 46 3.39 6.23 -1.84
N LEU A 47 2.72 6.17 -2.98
CA LEU A 47 3.33 5.76 -4.23
C LEU A 47 3.41 6.93 -5.22
N PRO A 48 4.44 6.95 -6.07
CA PRO A 48 4.48 7.88 -7.20
C PRO A 48 3.41 7.49 -8.24
N GLU A 49 3.03 8.43 -9.08
CA GLU A 49 1.91 8.27 -10.03
C GLU A 49 2.03 7.03 -10.94
N TYR A 50 3.25 6.70 -11.39
CA TYR A 50 3.46 5.51 -12.22
C TYR A 50 3.15 4.19 -11.47
N ALA A 51 3.11 4.21 -10.16
CA ALA A 51 2.83 3.08 -9.28
C ALA A 51 1.37 3.06 -8.77
N HIS A 52 0.50 3.96 -9.24
CA HIS A 52 -0.94 3.93 -8.97
C HIS A 52 -1.62 2.81 -9.79
N THR A 53 -1.21 1.60 -9.54
CA THR A 53 -1.58 0.38 -10.27
C THR A 53 -2.07 -0.71 -9.32
N PRO A 54 -2.74 -1.77 -9.80
CA PRO A 54 -3.06 -2.93 -8.97
C PRO A 54 -1.82 -3.55 -8.29
N SER A 55 -0.66 -3.59 -8.97
CA SER A 55 0.59 -4.10 -8.39
C SER A 55 1.07 -3.23 -7.22
N GLY A 56 1.01 -1.89 -7.37
CA GLY A 56 1.36 -0.97 -6.29
C GLY A 56 0.44 -1.11 -5.07
N ALA A 57 -0.87 -1.25 -5.29
CA ALA A 57 -1.84 -1.48 -4.22
C ALA A 57 -1.57 -2.81 -3.47
N LYS A 58 -1.27 -3.89 -4.21
CA LYS A 58 -0.90 -5.19 -3.63
C LYS A 58 0.42 -5.10 -2.85
N MET A 59 1.41 -4.40 -3.40
CA MET A 59 2.71 -4.18 -2.74
C MET A 59 2.54 -3.48 -1.39
N LEU A 60 1.77 -2.38 -1.33
CA LEU A 60 1.46 -1.67 -0.08
C LEU A 60 0.73 -2.59 0.91
N GLY A 61 -0.26 -3.37 0.42
CA GLY A 61 -0.97 -4.35 1.23
C GLY A 61 -0.05 -5.40 1.83
N THR A 62 0.91 -5.91 1.04
CA THR A 62 1.90 -6.90 1.49
C THR A 62 2.71 -6.37 2.67
N ILE A 63 3.26 -5.16 2.54
CA ILE A 63 4.01 -4.52 3.61
C ILE A 63 3.12 -4.30 4.84
N ASN A 64 1.95 -3.63 4.67
CA ASN A 64 1.06 -3.31 5.78
C ASN A 64 0.63 -4.55 6.58
N VAL A 65 0.25 -5.62 5.88
CA VAL A 65 -0.28 -6.83 6.52
C VAL A 65 0.81 -7.68 7.15
N LEU A 66 2.03 -7.72 6.60
CA LEU A 66 3.09 -8.63 7.06
C LEU A 66 4.16 -7.98 7.97
N LEU A 67 4.17 -6.67 8.15
CA LEU A 67 4.89 -6.02 9.25
C LEU A 67 4.47 -6.64 10.58
N ARG A 68 5.38 -6.61 11.57
CA ARG A 68 5.05 -7.06 12.93
C ARG A 68 4.09 -6.07 13.58
N GLY A 69 2.97 -6.55 14.10
CA GLY A 69 1.94 -5.72 14.71
C GLY A 69 0.52 -6.10 14.27
N LEU A 70 -0.41 -5.18 14.50
CA LEU A 70 -1.82 -5.31 14.16
C LEU A 70 -2.10 -4.53 12.87
N PRO A 71 -2.34 -5.21 11.73
CA PRO A 71 -2.69 -4.53 10.50
C PRO A 71 -4.12 -3.99 10.58
N PHE A 72 -4.27 -2.72 10.30
CA PHE A 72 -5.55 -2.06 10.10
C PHE A 72 -5.77 -1.86 8.60
N LEU A 73 -6.90 -2.34 8.11
CA LEU A 73 -7.31 -2.17 6.73
C LEU A 73 -8.49 -1.21 6.69
N TYR A 74 -8.32 -0.11 6.00
CA TYR A 74 -9.40 0.86 5.82
C TYR A 74 -10.25 0.47 4.60
N GLN A 75 -11.56 0.69 4.68
CA GLN A 75 -12.50 0.37 3.58
C GLN A 75 -12.05 0.98 2.25
N GLY A 76 -11.98 0.15 1.21
CA GLY A 76 -11.51 0.53 -0.12
C GLY A 76 -10.01 0.33 -0.35
N GLN A 77 -9.21 0.17 0.71
CA GLN A 77 -7.80 -0.19 0.58
C GLN A 77 -7.64 -1.56 -0.09
N GLU A 78 -8.51 -2.51 0.26
CA GLU A 78 -8.52 -3.88 -0.24
C GLU A 78 -8.87 -4.01 -1.73
N ILE A 79 -9.43 -2.96 -2.33
CA ILE A 79 -9.68 -2.88 -3.77
C ILE A 79 -8.76 -1.86 -4.48
N GLY A 80 -7.83 -1.24 -3.74
CA GLY A 80 -6.90 -0.26 -4.29
C GLY A 80 -7.54 1.08 -4.67
N MET A 81 -8.54 1.56 -3.90
CA MET A 81 -9.11 2.90 -4.13
C MET A 81 -8.03 3.97 -4.07
N GLN A 82 -8.18 4.98 -4.91
CA GLN A 82 -7.26 6.10 -5.08
C GLN A 82 -7.95 7.43 -4.73
N ASN A 83 -7.16 8.50 -4.61
CA ASN A 83 -7.70 9.85 -4.47
C ASN A 83 -8.64 10.18 -5.64
N ALA A 84 -9.71 10.91 -5.34
CA ALA A 84 -10.62 11.41 -6.36
C ALA A 84 -10.00 12.60 -7.12
N LYS A 85 -10.44 12.80 -8.36
CA LYS A 85 -10.15 14.04 -9.09
C LYS A 85 -11.16 15.10 -8.71
N TRP A 86 -10.68 16.21 -8.16
CA TRP A 86 -11.48 17.36 -7.74
C TRP A 86 -11.38 18.49 -8.76
N ASN A 87 -12.49 19.13 -9.08
CA ASN A 87 -12.53 20.20 -10.10
C ASN A 87 -12.74 21.59 -9.49
N SER A 88 -13.21 21.67 -8.25
CA SER A 88 -13.46 22.91 -7.53
C SER A 88 -13.29 22.69 -6.03
N ILE A 89 -12.93 23.75 -5.31
CA ILE A 89 -12.90 23.74 -3.84
C ILE A 89 -14.29 23.52 -3.23
N ASP A 90 -15.35 23.86 -3.96
CA ASP A 90 -16.73 23.69 -3.50
C ASP A 90 -17.17 22.21 -3.43
N GLU A 91 -16.45 21.32 -4.10
CA GLU A 91 -16.70 19.88 -4.03
C GLU A 91 -16.23 19.23 -2.72
N PHE A 92 -15.42 19.93 -1.93
CA PHE A 92 -14.93 19.43 -0.64
C PHE A 92 -15.89 19.81 0.50
N ASP A 93 -15.97 18.93 1.49
CA ASP A 93 -16.63 19.20 2.76
C ASP A 93 -15.62 19.44 3.91
N ASP A 94 -14.41 18.95 3.76
CA ASP A 94 -13.33 19.12 4.73
C ASP A 94 -12.93 20.58 4.90
N ILE A 95 -13.23 21.14 6.07
CA ILE A 95 -12.92 22.52 6.45
C ILE A 95 -11.42 22.80 6.33
N SER A 96 -10.57 21.86 6.77
CA SER A 96 -9.10 22.02 6.69
C SER A 96 -8.62 22.18 5.25
N THR A 97 -9.22 21.45 4.31
CA THR A 97 -8.89 21.58 2.88
C THR A 97 -9.29 22.96 2.35
N LYS A 98 -10.49 23.45 2.72
CA LYS A 98 -10.96 24.79 2.35
C LYS A 98 -10.07 25.89 2.92
N ASP A 99 -9.70 25.79 4.20
CA ASP A 99 -8.80 26.75 4.84
C ASP A 99 -7.42 26.77 4.17
N GLN A 100 -6.84 25.62 3.89
CA GLN A 100 -5.55 25.53 3.20
C GLN A 100 -5.61 26.12 1.78
N TYR A 101 -6.73 25.93 1.06
CA TYR A 101 -6.93 26.55 -0.24
C TYR A 101 -6.92 28.08 -0.13
N HIS A 102 -7.64 28.67 0.83
CA HIS A 102 -7.65 30.12 1.05
C HIS A 102 -6.26 30.64 1.39
N VAL A 103 -5.52 29.98 2.28
CA VAL A 103 -4.13 30.34 2.60
C VAL A 103 -3.23 30.29 1.36
N ALA A 104 -3.37 29.26 0.51
CA ALA A 104 -2.61 29.17 -0.74
C ALA A 104 -2.95 30.31 -1.71
N LYS A 105 -4.22 30.69 -1.81
CA LYS A 105 -4.67 31.84 -2.61
C LYS A 105 -4.11 33.16 -2.07
N GLU A 106 -4.15 33.39 -0.77
CA GLU A 106 -3.53 34.56 -0.12
C GLU A 106 -2.03 34.65 -0.34
N ALA A 107 -1.36 33.46 -0.42
CA ALA A 107 0.04 33.37 -0.78
C ALA A 107 0.34 33.59 -2.27
N GLY A 108 -0.68 33.84 -3.11
CA GLY A 108 -0.55 34.21 -4.52
C GLY A 108 -0.59 33.05 -5.51
N LEU A 109 -0.99 31.83 -5.09
CA LEU A 109 -1.17 30.73 -6.04
C LEU A 109 -2.41 30.96 -6.93
N SER A 110 -2.36 30.43 -8.17
CA SER A 110 -3.55 30.37 -9.03
C SER A 110 -4.60 29.42 -8.42
N ASP A 111 -5.86 29.50 -8.87
CA ASP A 111 -6.91 28.59 -8.40
C ASP A 111 -6.56 27.14 -8.66
N GLU A 112 -6.03 26.82 -9.86
CA GLU A 112 -5.62 25.48 -10.23
C GLU A 112 -4.47 24.97 -9.34
N ALA A 113 -3.44 25.79 -9.10
CA ALA A 113 -2.29 25.39 -8.28
C ALA A 113 -2.67 25.20 -6.80
N ALA A 114 -3.54 26.07 -6.27
CA ALA A 114 -4.06 25.95 -4.91
C ALA A 114 -4.94 24.70 -4.76
N LEU A 115 -5.83 24.44 -5.72
CA LEU A 115 -6.69 23.26 -5.73
C LEU A 115 -5.85 21.96 -5.85
N GLU A 116 -4.87 21.93 -6.73
CA GLU A 116 -3.98 20.76 -6.88
C GLU A 116 -3.22 20.46 -5.59
N ALA A 117 -2.65 21.49 -4.96
CA ALA A 117 -1.91 21.33 -3.71
C ALA A 117 -2.77 20.78 -2.57
N CYS A 118 -3.98 21.34 -2.38
CA CYS A 118 -4.87 20.95 -1.30
C CYS A 118 -5.55 19.61 -1.54
N SER A 119 -5.94 19.30 -2.78
CA SER A 119 -6.66 18.07 -3.12
C SER A 119 -5.84 16.81 -2.84
N LYS A 120 -4.52 16.84 -3.03
CA LYS A 120 -3.64 15.69 -2.80
C LYS A 120 -3.68 15.19 -1.36
N MET A 121 -3.82 16.09 -0.41
CA MET A 121 -3.74 15.80 1.03
C MET A 121 -5.10 15.85 1.74
N SER A 122 -6.17 16.14 1.03
CA SER A 122 -7.52 16.23 1.61
C SER A 122 -7.97 14.87 2.16
N ARG A 123 -8.55 14.92 3.38
CA ARG A 123 -9.22 13.80 4.03
C ARG A 123 -10.42 13.28 3.24
N ASP A 124 -11.08 14.14 2.47
CA ASP A 124 -12.26 13.78 1.69
C ASP A 124 -11.97 12.73 0.62
N ASN A 125 -10.70 12.56 0.21
CA ASN A 125 -10.29 11.47 -0.64
C ASN A 125 -10.61 10.08 -0.04
N ALA A 126 -10.40 9.91 1.26
CA ALA A 126 -10.72 8.65 1.95
C ALA A 126 -12.20 8.52 2.32
N ARG A 127 -12.96 9.63 2.25
CA ARG A 127 -14.39 9.69 2.61
C ARG A 127 -15.33 9.59 1.41
N THR A 128 -14.78 9.49 0.19
CA THR A 128 -15.58 9.20 -1.00
C THR A 128 -16.30 7.86 -0.85
N PRO A 129 -17.51 7.70 -1.45
CA PRO A 129 -18.27 6.46 -1.38
C PRO A 129 -17.47 5.22 -1.74
N MET A 130 -17.67 4.13 -0.99
CA MET A 130 -17.11 2.81 -1.32
C MET A 130 -17.62 2.36 -2.71
N GLN A 131 -16.71 1.84 -3.52
CA GLN A 131 -16.98 1.44 -4.89
C GLN A 131 -17.36 -0.04 -4.95
N TRP A 132 -18.69 -0.31 -4.85
CA TRP A 132 -19.21 -1.68 -4.84
C TRP A 132 -19.39 -2.26 -6.23
N THR A 133 -19.88 -1.45 -7.16
CA THR A 133 -20.19 -1.89 -8.54
C THR A 133 -19.84 -0.81 -9.56
N ASP A 134 -19.94 -1.17 -10.83
CA ASP A 134 -19.87 -0.28 -12.01
C ASP A 134 -21.20 0.46 -12.28
N GLY A 135 -22.22 0.28 -11.44
CA GLY A 135 -23.54 0.91 -11.57
C GLY A 135 -23.60 2.33 -10.99
N GLU A 136 -24.81 2.90 -11.02
CA GLU A 136 -25.09 4.25 -10.51
C GLU A 136 -24.59 4.42 -9.07
N ASN A 137 -23.97 5.56 -8.78
CA ASN A 137 -23.33 5.88 -7.51
C ASN A 137 -22.37 4.78 -7.00
N ALA A 138 -21.72 4.07 -7.90
CA ALA A 138 -20.87 2.92 -7.61
C ALA A 138 -21.58 1.81 -6.80
N GLY A 139 -22.90 1.73 -6.87
CA GLY A 139 -23.72 0.82 -6.06
C GLY A 139 -23.75 1.16 -4.56
N PHE A 140 -23.26 2.34 -4.18
CA PHE A 140 -23.19 2.75 -2.78
C PHE A 140 -24.54 3.22 -2.23
N THR A 141 -25.31 3.97 -3.01
CA THR A 141 -26.62 4.52 -2.61
C THR A 141 -27.53 4.73 -3.82
N THR A 142 -28.83 4.70 -3.57
CA THR A 142 -29.87 5.13 -4.53
C THR A 142 -30.22 6.60 -4.42
N GLY A 143 -29.72 7.30 -3.40
CA GLY A 143 -29.88 8.73 -3.18
C GLY A 143 -28.63 9.52 -3.60
N THR A 144 -28.57 10.79 -3.21
CA THR A 144 -27.39 11.63 -3.39
C THR A 144 -26.33 11.27 -2.34
N PRO A 145 -25.13 10.84 -2.71
CA PRO A 145 -24.07 10.60 -1.74
C PRO A 145 -23.57 11.89 -1.11
N TRP A 146 -23.04 11.81 0.10
CA TRP A 146 -22.47 12.97 0.80
C TRP A 146 -21.34 13.63 0.00
N LEU A 147 -20.31 12.87 -0.37
CA LEU A 147 -19.27 13.30 -1.30
C LEU A 147 -19.49 12.63 -2.65
N LYS A 148 -18.94 13.19 -3.70
CA LYS A 148 -19.01 12.60 -5.04
C LYS A 148 -18.35 11.24 -5.09
N VAL A 149 -18.87 10.37 -5.95
CA VAL A 149 -18.21 9.09 -6.30
C VAL A 149 -16.95 9.39 -7.11
N ASN A 150 -15.86 8.68 -6.81
CA ASN A 150 -14.65 8.78 -7.61
C ASN A 150 -14.91 8.23 -9.02
N SER A 151 -14.51 8.96 -10.05
CA SER A 151 -14.82 8.63 -11.46
C SER A 151 -14.25 7.29 -11.94
N ASN A 152 -13.28 6.72 -11.23
CA ASN A 152 -12.68 5.44 -11.57
C ASN A 152 -13.46 4.22 -11.05
N TYR A 153 -14.66 4.42 -10.53
CA TYR A 153 -15.49 3.33 -9.99
C TYR A 153 -15.90 2.28 -11.02
N THR A 154 -15.89 2.64 -12.31
CA THR A 154 -16.17 1.70 -13.39
C THR A 154 -15.09 0.62 -13.53
N ASP A 155 -13.85 0.95 -13.17
CA ASP A 155 -12.69 0.07 -13.25
C ASP A 155 -12.33 -0.53 -11.90
N ILE A 156 -12.32 0.30 -10.85
CA ILE A 156 -11.99 -0.10 -9.49
C ILE A 156 -13.27 -0.27 -8.68
N ASN A 157 -13.77 -1.50 -8.58
CA ASN A 157 -14.94 -1.81 -7.75
C ASN A 157 -14.91 -3.28 -7.29
N VAL A 158 -15.65 -3.56 -6.21
CA VAL A 158 -15.72 -4.89 -5.62
C VAL A 158 -16.22 -5.94 -6.61
N LYS A 159 -17.33 -5.66 -7.32
CA LYS A 159 -17.96 -6.60 -8.25
C LYS A 159 -17.00 -7.10 -9.33
N ASN A 160 -16.26 -6.19 -9.98
CA ASN A 160 -15.30 -6.54 -11.02
C ASN A 160 -14.13 -7.33 -10.42
N GLN A 161 -13.67 -6.94 -9.23
CA GLN A 161 -12.53 -7.58 -8.59
C GLN A 161 -12.86 -8.94 -7.97
N GLU A 162 -14.10 -9.20 -7.57
CA GLU A 162 -14.52 -10.54 -7.13
C GLU A 162 -14.42 -11.57 -8.26
N ALA A 163 -14.70 -11.17 -9.48
CA ALA A 163 -14.65 -12.03 -10.66
C ALA A 163 -13.22 -12.29 -11.19
N ASP A 164 -12.23 -11.46 -10.80
CA ASP A 164 -10.84 -11.56 -11.23
C ASP A 164 -9.95 -12.14 -10.12
N GLU A 165 -9.49 -13.38 -10.29
CA GLU A 165 -8.61 -14.06 -9.33
C GLU A 165 -7.26 -13.33 -9.08
N HIS A 166 -6.84 -12.46 -10.01
CA HIS A 166 -5.61 -11.68 -9.94
C HIS A 166 -5.85 -10.25 -9.44
N SER A 167 -7.08 -9.90 -9.04
CA SER A 167 -7.44 -8.58 -8.52
C SER A 167 -6.71 -8.23 -7.22
N VAL A 168 -6.75 -6.95 -6.83
CA VAL A 168 -6.27 -6.48 -5.54
C VAL A 168 -7.05 -7.14 -4.40
N LEU A 169 -8.39 -7.22 -4.52
CA LEU A 169 -9.26 -7.83 -3.51
C LEU A 169 -8.90 -9.30 -3.27
N ASN A 170 -8.77 -10.10 -4.32
CA ASN A 170 -8.44 -11.51 -4.19
C ASN A 170 -6.99 -11.73 -3.72
N TYR A 171 -6.09 -10.81 -4.04
CA TYR A 171 -4.75 -10.79 -3.47
C TYR A 171 -4.78 -10.56 -1.95
N TYR A 172 -5.54 -9.57 -1.46
CA TYR A 172 -5.71 -9.33 -0.02
C TYR A 172 -6.33 -10.54 0.70
N ARG A 173 -7.30 -11.22 0.08
CA ARG A 173 -7.86 -12.47 0.62
C ARG A 173 -6.79 -13.54 0.82
N LYS A 174 -5.93 -13.76 -0.20
CA LYS A 174 -4.79 -14.70 -0.14
C LYS A 174 -3.78 -14.29 0.95
N LEU A 175 -3.42 -13.02 1.00
CA LEU A 175 -2.48 -12.45 1.95
C LEU A 175 -2.96 -12.63 3.41
N ILE A 176 -4.21 -12.32 3.69
CA ILE A 176 -4.83 -12.51 5.01
C ILE A 176 -4.94 -14.00 5.36
N ALA A 177 -5.27 -14.84 4.38
CA ALA A 177 -5.34 -16.29 4.58
C ALA A 177 -3.98 -16.86 4.98
N ILE A 178 -2.88 -16.45 4.33
CA ILE A 178 -1.52 -16.84 4.70
C ILE A 178 -1.22 -16.38 6.14
N ARG A 179 -1.43 -15.08 6.45
CA ARG A 179 -1.16 -14.55 7.79
C ARG A 179 -1.92 -15.29 8.89
N LYS A 180 -3.16 -15.74 8.63
CA LYS A 180 -4.05 -16.40 9.61
C LYS A 180 -3.96 -17.93 9.58
N SER A 181 -3.26 -18.52 8.64
CA SER A 181 -3.14 -19.97 8.53
C SER A 181 -2.49 -20.58 9.77
N ASP A 182 -2.84 -21.82 10.10
CA ASP A 182 -2.23 -22.53 11.22
C ASP A 182 -0.72 -22.66 11.08
N GLU A 183 -0.23 -22.69 9.85
CA GLU A 183 1.17 -22.80 9.52
C GLU A 183 1.98 -21.53 9.82
N TYR A 184 1.38 -20.32 9.63
CA TYR A 184 2.11 -19.04 9.69
C TYR A 184 1.58 -18.06 10.74
N LYS A 185 0.42 -18.28 11.36
CA LYS A 185 -0.19 -17.31 12.28
C LYS A 185 0.73 -16.92 13.44
N ASN A 186 1.48 -17.87 14.00
CA ASN A 186 2.41 -17.59 15.10
C ASN A 186 3.60 -16.78 14.60
N LEU A 187 4.17 -17.15 13.45
CA LEU A 187 5.27 -16.42 12.82
C LEU A 187 4.88 -14.95 12.55
N PHE A 188 3.75 -14.73 11.88
CA PHE A 188 3.33 -13.36 11.53
C PHE A 188 2.79 -12.57 12.72
N THR A 189 2.41 -13.21 13.82
CA THR A 189 2.03 -12.51 15.05
C THR A 189 3.25 -12.21 15.91
N TYR A 190 4.02 -13.22 16.27
CA TYR A 190 5.06 -13.12 17.30
C TYR A 190 6.48 -13.14 16.77
N GLY A 191 6.70 -13.66 15.55
CA GLY A 191 8.02 -13.78 14.96
C GLY A 191 8.78 -12.46 14.93
N GLU A 192 10.08 -12.54 15.02
CA GLU A 192 10.97 -11.40 14.99
C GLU A 192 10.90 -10.67 13.64
N PHE A 193 11.00 -9.35 13.68
CA PHE A 193 11.19 -8.50 12.51
C PHE A 193 12.68 -8.21 12.34
N ILE A 194 13.26 -8.59 11.22
CA ILE A 194 14.68 -8.42 10.92
C ILE A 194 14.80 -7.71 9.57
N PRO A 195 15.18 -6.41 9.50
CA PRO A 195 15.39 -5.72 8.23
C PRO A 195 16.61 -6.29 7.49
N VAL A 196 16.55 -6.29 6.17
CA VAL A 196 17.61 -6.78 5.30
C VAL A 196 17.66 -6.00 3.99
N TYR A 197 18.82 -6.01 3.31
CA TYR A 197 19.04 -5.34 2.02
C TYR A 197 18.82 -3.82 2.06
N ASP A 198 19.15 -3.20 3.19
CA ASP A 198 19.09 -1.76 3.43
C ASP A 198 20.10 -0.93 2.61
N ASP A 199 21.09 -1.59 2.00
CA ASP A 199 22.00 -1.03 1.00
C ASP A 199 21.38 -0.87 -0.40
N THR A 200 20.22 -1.47 -0.65
CA THR A 200 19.51 -1.38 -1.93
C THR A 200 18.38 -0.35 -1.84
N GLU A 201 18.65 0.86 -2.30
CA GLU A 201 17.82 2.06 -2.09
C GLU A 201 16.34 1.88 -2.49
N SER A 202 16.03 1.09 -3.53
CA SER A 202 14.64 0.89 -3.99
C SER A 202 13.92 -0.27 -3.29
N ILE A 203 14.65 -1.15 -2.62
CA ILE A 203 14.09 -2.34 -1.98
C ILE A 203 13.75 -2.05 -0.52
N MET A 204 12.56 -2.44 -0.09
CA MET A 204 12.22 -2.64 1.32
C MET A 204 12.07 -4.12 1.55
N ALA A 205 12.92 -4.70 2.40
CA ALA A 205 12.85 -6.11 2.71
C ALA A 205 13.12 -6.40 4.18
N PHE A 206 12.46 -7.42 4.67
CA PHE A 206 12.62 -7.89 6.05
C PHE A 206 12.28 -9.38 6.16
N TYR A 207 12.88 -10.04 7.12
CA TYR A 207 12.44 -11.36 7.54
C TYR A 207 11.41 -11.24 8.67
N ARG A 208 10.43 -12.17 8.62
CA ARG A 208 9.69 -12.61 9.79
C ARG A 208 10.24 -13.98 10.16
N LYS A 209 10.76 -14.12 11.36
CA LYS A 209 11.48 -15.31 11.80
C LYS A 209 11.05 -15.74 13.19
N ASP A 210 10.91 -17.05 13.37
CA ASP A 210 10.79 -17.73 14.65
C ASP A 210 11.80 -18.91 14.74
N GLU A 211 11.64 -19.79 15.70
CA GLU A 211 12.52 -20.96 15.88
C GLU A 211 12.41 -21.98 14.73
N SER A 212 11.28 -22.02 14.04
CA SER A 212 10.96 -23.04 13.06
C SER A 212 10.96 -22.55 11.61
N LYS A 213 10.72 -21.25 11.40
CA LYS A 213 10.47 -20.67 10.06
C LYS A 213 11.16 -19.33 9.87
N CYS A 214 11.54 -19.08 8.63
CA CYS A 214 12.04 -17.79 8.16
C CYS A 214 11.33 -17.43 6.86
N VAL A 215 10.58 -16.33 6.84
CA VAL A 215 9.89 -15.83 5.67
C VAL A 215 10.46 -14.46 5.32
N LEU A 216 10.93 -14.31 4.08
CA LEU A 216 11.33 -13.04 3.48
C LEU A 216 10.10 -12.35 2.90
N ILE A 217 9.93 -11.09 3.24
CA ILE A 217 9.05 -10.14 2.57
C ILE A 217 9.95 -9.12 1.88
N ALA A 218 9.82 -8.96 0.57
CA ALA A 218 10.60 -8.01 -0.20
C ALA A 218 9.72 -7.27 -1.21
N ALA A 219 9.92 -5.96 -1.34
CA ALA A 219 9.16 -5.08 -2.21
C ALA A 219 10.06 -4.05 -2.90
N ASN A 220 9.88 -3.85 -4.20
CA ASN A 220 10.60 -2.85 -4.98
C ASN A 220 9.73 -1.59 -5.18
N PHE A 221 10.09 -0.52 -4.51
CA PHE A 221 9.46 0.81 -4.64
C PHE A 221 10.06 1.66 -5.77
N GLY A 222 11.09 1.15 -6.44
CA GLY A 222 11.75 1.81 -7.56
C GLY A 222 10.97 1.66 -8.87
N LYS A 223 11.30 2.50 -9.83
CA LYS A 223 10.76 2.43 -11.19
C LYS A 223 11.41 1.32 -12.03
N GLU A 224 12.67 1.03 -11.76
CA GLU A 224 13.46 0.04 -12.49
C GLU A 224 13.53 -1.27 -11.70
N PRO A 225 13.73 -2.40 -12.39
CA PRO A 225 13.98 -3.68 -11.72
C PRO A 225 15.19 -3.60 -10.79
N ALA A 226 15.08 -4.23 -9.64
CA ALA A 226 16.16 -4.30 -8.66
C ALA A 226 16.38 -5.74 -8.18
N SER A 227 17.62 -6.07 -7.84
CA SER A 227 17.99 -7.42 -7.45
C SER A 227 18.72 -7.47 -6.13
N VAL A 228 18.44 -8.52 -5.35
CA VAL A 228 19.13 -8.82 -4.10
C VAL A 228 19.59 -10.28 -4.08
N THR A 229 20.71 -10.55 -3.42
CA THR A 229 21.21 -11.92 -3.24
C THR A 229 20.60 -12.52 -1.97
N LEU A 230 19.88 -13.63 -2.10
CA LEU A 230 19.29 -14.33 -0.97
C LEU A 230 20.35 -15.08 -0.16
N LYS A 231 20.14 -15.19 1.15
CA LYS A 231 21.07 -15.91 2.05
C LYS A 231 20.98 -17.43 1.91
N SER A 232 19.87 -17.95 1.38
CA SER A 232 19.63 -19.38 1.15
C SER A 232 18.74 -19.59 -0.05
N GLN A 233 18.67 -20.82 -0.55
CA GLN A 233 17.69 -21.20 -1.57
C GLN A 233 16.28 -21.07 -1.02
N PRO A 234 15.33 -20.56 -1.82
CA PRO A 234 13.93 -20.52 -1.43
C PRO A 234 13.37 -21.94 -1.26
N ALA A 235 12.68 -22.16 -0.16
CA ALA A 235 11.93 -23.40 0.06
C ALA A 235 10.58 -23.34 -0.67
N ARG A 236 9.88 -22.18 -0.58
CA ARG A 236 8.56 -21.99 -1.18
C ARG A 236 8.24 -20.52 -1.42
N ILE A 237 7.67 -20.22 -2.59
CA ILE A 237 7.04 -18.91 -2.85
C ILE A 237 5.62 -18.98 -2.29
N LEU A 238 5.31 -18.10 -1.32
CA LEU A 238 4.00 -18.06 -0.68
C LEU A 238 3.05 -17.14 -1.41
N LEU A 239 3.54 -16.00 -1.90
CA LEU A 239 2.75 -15.01 -2.61
C LEU A 239 3.64 -14.10 -3.45
N SER A 240 3.11 -13.66 -4.60
CA SER A 240 3.71 -12.65 -5.47
C SER A 240 2.63 -11.68 -5.94
N THR A 241 2.97 -10.41 -6.12
CA THR A 241 2.06 -9.42 -6.72
C THR A 241 1.90 -9.59 -8.22
N ARG A 242 2.76 -10.39 -8.88
CA ARG A 242 2.65 -10.69 -10.30
C ARG A 242 1.38 -11.49 -10.61
N PRO A 243 0.70 -11.17 -11.72
CA PRO A 243 -0.51 -11.92 -12.11
C PRO A 243 -0.24 -13.40 -12.39
N ASP A 244 0.92 -13.72 -12.96
CA ASP A 244 1.32 -15.10 -13.27
C ASP A 244 1.87 -15.86 -12.05
N GLY A 245 2.03 -15.18 -10.90
CA GLY A 245 2.61 -15.74 -9.67
C GLY A 245 4.10 -16.07 -9.76
N ASN A 246 4.73 -15.87 -10.92
CA ASN A 246 6.14 -16.19 -11.11
C ASN A 246 7.03 -15.17 -10.39
N VAL A 247 8.12 -15.67 -9.82
CA VAL A 247 9.14 -14.86 -9.16
C VAL A 247 10.48 -15.12 -9.87
N GLN A 248 11.18 -14.05 -10.22
CA GLN A 248 12.47 -14.17 -10.91
C GLN A 248 13.58 -14.45 -9.91
N ILE A 249 13.99 -15.72 -9.83
CA ILE A 249 15.10 -16.15 -8.98
C ILE A 249 16.10 -16.93 -9.85
N ASP A 250 17.31 -16.41 -9.98
CA ASP A 250 18.44 -17.13 -10.56
C ASP A 250 19.09 -17.97 -9.45
N THR A 251 19.10 -19.28 -9.63
CA THR A 251 19.64 -20.25 -8.67
C THR A 251 20.94 -20.90 -9.14
N THR A 252 21.56 -20.39 -10.21
CA THR A 252 22.79 -20.99 -10.80
C THR A 252 24.03 -20.85 -9.93
N SER A 253 24.04 -19.88 -9.00
CA SER A 253 25.07 -19.65 -7.99
C SER A 253 24.44 -19.30 -6.64
N ALA A 254 24.83 -18.19 -6.02
CA ALA A 254 24.07 -17.63 -4.90
C ALA A 254 22.70 -17.16 -5.42
N PRO A 255 21.57 -17.58 -4.79
CA PRO A 255 20.25 -17.26 -5.32
C PRO A 255 20.04 -15.77 -5.41
N LYS A 256 19.68 -15.28 -6.61
CA LYS A 256 19.47 -13.86 -6.87
C LYS A 256 18.00 -13.60 -7.21
N LEU A 257 17.32 -12.89 -6.32
CA LEU A 257 15.95 -12.44 -6.50
C LEU A 257 15.95 -11.12 -7.28
N THR A 258 15.17 -11.05 -8.36
CA THR A 258 14.93 -9.80 -9.11
C THR A 258 13.47 -9.43 -9.00
N LEU A 259 13.19 -8.20 -8.58
CA LEU A 259 11.86 -7.64 -8.45
C LEU A 259 11.67 -6.53 -9.48
N ASP A 260 10.61 -6.61 -10.27
CA ASP A 260 10.20 -5.52 -11.16
C ASP A 260 9.66 -4.32 -10.37
N SER A 261 9.38 -3.23 -11.07
CA SER A 261 8.75 -2.05 -10.45
C SER A 261 7.41 -2.42 -9.79
N CYS A 262 7.20 -1.96 -8.56
CA CYS A 262 6.00 -2.22 -7.77
C CYS A 262 5.73 -3.72 -7.49
N GLU A 263 6.74 -4.55 -7.60
CA GLU A 263 6.62 -5.96 -7.25
C GLU A 263 6.92 -6.19 -5.77
N ALA A 264 6.13 -7.06 -5.15
CA ALA A 264 6.40 -7.60 -3.82
C ALA A 264 6.25 -9.13 -3.83
N VAL A 265 7.07 -9.78 -3.01
CA VAL A 265 7.09 -11.24 -2.86
C VAL A 265 7.13 -11.64 -1.38
N VAL A 266 6.58 -12.80 -1.10
CA VAL A 266 6.62 -13.47 0.20
C VAL A 266 7.20 -14.86 -0.02
N ILE A 267 8.37 -15.13 0.54
CA ILE A 267 9.18 -16.31 0.27
C ILE A 267 9.58 -16.99 1.58
N GLU A 268 9.28 -18.28 1.74
CA GLU A 268 9.84 -19.11 2.81
C GLU A 268 11.24 -19.58 2.41
N LEU A 269 12.20 -19.42 3.34
CA LEU A 269 13.61 -19.76 3.16
C LEU A 269 14.01 -21.00 3.96
#